data_de256af554e9f790aa28d0b39ec16bdb
#
_entry.id   de256af554e9f790aa28d0b39ec16bdb
#
_cell.length_a   1.000
_cell.length_b   1.000
_cell.length_c   1.000
_cell.angle_alpha   90.00
_cell.angle_beta   90.00
_cell.angle_gamma   90.00
#
_symmetry.space_group_name_H-M   'P 1'
#
loop_
_entity.id
_entity.type
_entity.pdbx_description
1 polymer ?
#
loop_
_entity_poly.entity_id
_entity_poly.type
_entity_poly.pdbx_seq_one_letter_code
_entity_poly.pdbx_strand_id
1 'polypeptide(L)'
;MRRVLDALYMGCGIVGAIFLALIAAVILYQVFGRTLGYGIPGVDDLAALFLVATAFLSLAYTFRAGAHIRVNLLLHNLSRPQQRLAELWCLIFGAGLMGFLTYYTAEMAWESFVYGDRAIGQLPILMWIPQGAATLGLLAFTLSFLDDFAAVLQGERPSYEKATEIDVQGQG
;
A
#
# COMPACT_ATOMS: atom_id res chain seq x y z
N MET A 1 -17.37 -12.71 -3.25
CA MET A 1 -15.92 -12.48 -3.31
C MET A 1 -15.58 -11.01 -3.11
N ARG A 2 -16.17 -10.06 -3.81
CA ARG A 2 -15.87 -8.61 -3.67
C ARG A 2 -15.94 -8.07 -2.23
N ARG A 3 -16.97 -8.44 -1.43
CA ARG A 3 -17.08 -7.97 -0.02
C ARG A 3 -15.90 -8.38 0.86
N VAL A 4 -15.31 -9.56 0.61
CA VAL A 4 -14.14 -10.04 1.38
C VAL A 4 -12.89 -9.25 0.99
N LEU A 5 -12.70 -9.00 -0.31
CA LEU A 5 -11.60 -8.17 -0.81
C LEU A 5 -11.72 -6.73 -0.32
N ASP A 6 -12.93 -6.15 -0.33
CA ASP A 6 -13.17 -4.80 0.18
C ASP A 6 -12.85 -4.70 1.68
N ALA A 7 -13.23 -5.72 2.47
CA ALA A 7 -12.90 -5.77 3.89
C ALA A 7 -11.38 -5.91 4.12
N LEU A 8 -10.69 -6.68 3.29
CA LEU A 8 -9.23 -6.83 3.35
C LEU A 8 -8.52 -5.50 3.04
N TYR A 9 -8.92 -4.80 1.99
CA TYR A 9 -8.32 -3.52 1.62
C TYR A 9 -8.59 -2.44 2.67
N MET A 10 -9.82 -2.39 3.20
CA MET A 10 -10.17 -1.49 4.31
C MET A 10 -9.36 -1.83 5.57
N GLY A 11 -9.21 -3.11 5.89
CA GLY A 11 -8.39 -3.57 7.01
C GLY A 11 -6.93 -3.15 6.86
N CYS A 12 -6.35 -3.33 5.69
CA CYS A 12 -4.99 -2.85 5.39
C CYS A 12 -4.86 -1.32 5.55
N GLY A 13 -5.84 -0.55 5.08
CA GLY A 13 -5.87 0.89 5.24
C GLY A 13 -5.95 1.34 6.71
N ILE A 14 -6.81 0.70 7.51
CA ILE A 14 -6.94 0.98 8.95
C ILE A 14 -5.63 0.66 9.68
N VAL A 15 -5.02 -0.49 9.40
CA VAL A 15 -3.73 -0.87 9.99
C VAL A 15 -2.64 0.12 9.59
N GLY A 16 -2.60 0.55 8.33
CA GLY A 16 -1.69 1.60 7.87
C GLY A 16 -1.89 2.93 8.62
N ALA A 17 -3.14 3.35 8.85
CA ALA A 17 -3.46 4.55 9.61
C ALA A 17 -3.05 4.45 11.09
N ILE A 18 -3.20 3.27 11.69
CA ILE A 18 -2.73 3.01 13.07
C ILE A 18 -1.20 3.16 13.14
N PHE A 19 -0.45 2.58 12.19
CA PHE A 19 1.00 2.73 12.16
C PHE A 19 1.42 4.19 11.94
N LEU A 20 0.70 4.95 11.12
CA LEU A 20 0.94 6.38 10.96
C LEU A 20 0.77 7.15 12.28
N ALA A 21 -0.29 6.85 13.04
CA ALA A 21 -0.50 7.44 14.35
C ALA A 21 0.59 7.04 15.35
N LEU A 22 1.06 5.79 15.28
CA LEU A 22 2.19 5.31 16.09
C LEU A 22 3.51 6.02 15.76
N ILE A 23 3.77 6.34 14.48
CA ILE A 23 4.93 7.16 14.08
C ILE A 23 4.86 8.50 14.80
N ALA A 24 3.72 9.18 14.73
CA ALA A 24 3.56 10.49 15.39
C ALA A 24 3.76 10.38 16.91
N ALA A 25 3.19 9.37 17.55
CA ALA A 25 3.34 9.14 18.99
C ALA A 25 4.79 8.88 19.40
N VAL A 26 5.51 8.05 18.63
CA VAL A 26 6.90 7.67 18.88
C VAL A 26 7.84 8.87 18.70
N ILE A 27 7.61 9.68 17.65
CA ILE A 27 8.40 10.90 17.41
C ILE A 27 8.14 11.93 18.50
N LEU A 28 6.88 12.15 18.90
CA LEU A 28 6.55 13.06 20.01
C LEU A 28 7.22 12.60 21.32
N TYR A 29 7.16 11.31 21.63
CA TYR A 29 7.81 10.73 22.79
C TYR A 29 9.34 10.98 22.78
N GLN A 30 9.98 10.82 21.62
CA GLN A 30 11.41 11.12 21.44
C GLN A 30 11.73 12.59 21.65
N VAL A 31 10.92 13.51 21.10
CA VAL A 31 11.13 14.96 21.25
C VAL A 31 11.00 15.36 22.71
N PHE A 32 9.95 14.91 23.41
CA PHE A 32 9.77 15.18 24.83
C PHE A 32 10.88 14.55 25.69
N GLY A 33 11.28 13.31 25.41
CA GLY A 33 12.39 12.66 26.11
C GLY A 33 13.69 13.44 25.97
N ARG A 34 13.99 13.93 24.76
CA ARG A 34 15.19 14.73 24.49
C ARG A 34 15.16 16.07 25.22
N THR A 35 14.03 16.76 25.29
CA THR A 35 13.89 18.03 26.03
C THR A 35 14.04 17.85 27.55
N LEU A 36 13.69 16.68 28.07
CA LEU A 36 13.85 16.31 29.50
C LEU A 36 15.22 15.70 29.81
N GLY A 37 16.13 15.63 28.83
CA GLY A 37 17.48 15.08 29.01
C GLY A 37 17.58 13.55 28.94
N TYR A 38 16.50 12.85 28.59
CA TYR A 38 16.48 11.40 28.41
C TYR A 38 16.58 11.04 26.92
N GLY A 39 17.76 10.65 26.44
CA GLY A 39 17.92 10.09 25.12
C GLY A 39 17.39 8.64 25.09
N ILE A 40 16.41 8.35 24.22
CA ILE A 40 15.89 7.01 24.06
C ILE A 40 16.48 6.44 22.77
N PRO A 41 17.37 5.44 22.86
CA PRO A 41 18.00 4.86 21.69
C PRO A 41 17.00 4.01 20.90
N GLY A 42 17.10 4.01 19.55
CA GLY A 42 16.34 3.14 18.67
C GLY A 42 14.91 3.58 18.35
N VAL A 43 14.48 4.74 18.78
CA VAL A 43 13.15 5.31 18.45
C VAL A 43 13.04 5.57 16.94
N ASP A 44 14.11 6.01 16.30
CA ASP A 44 14.18 6.25 14.86
C ASP A 44 14.02 4.93 14.07
N ASP A 45 14.60 3.83 14.57
CA ASP A 45 14.46 2.50 13.98
C ASP A 45 13.01 2.01 14.02
N LEU A 46 12.30 2.25 15.15
CA LEU A 46 10.88 1.95 15.26
C LEU A 46 10.01 2.79 14.32
N ALA A 47 10.29 4.08 14.23
CA ALA A 47 9.58 4.97 13.32
C ALA A 47 9.76 4.53 11.85
N ALA A 48 10.97 4.12 11.46
CA ALA A 48 11.26 3.61 10.13
C ALA A 48 10.48 2.30 9.84
N LEU A 49 10.39 1.39 10.81
CA LEU A 49 9.60 0.16 10.71
C LEU A 49 8.11 0.46 10.47
N PHE A 50 7.54 1.36 11.27
CA PHE A 50 6.14 1.77 11.14
C PHE A 50 5.89 2.50 9.82
N LEU A 51 6.87 3.26 9.32
CA LEU A 51 6.79 3.92 8.02
C LEU A 51 6.65 2.91 6.88
N VAL A 52 7.44 1.84 6.88
CA VAL A 52 7.34 0.75 5.90
C VAL A 52 5.94 0.13 5.95
N ALA A 53 5.46 -0.23 7.14
CA ALA A 53 4.13 -0.81 7.31
C ALA A 53 3.03 0.15 6.80
N THR A 54 3.08 1.44 7.18
CA THR A 54 2.14 2.47 6.73
C THR A 54 2.15 2.58 5.21
N ALA A 55 3.32 2.74 4.60
CA ALA A 55 3.46 2.96 3.17
C ALA A 55 2.88 1.80 2.35
N PHE A 56 3.27 0.57 2.67
CA PHE A 56 2.88 -0.58 1.85
C PHE A 56 1.46 -1.09 2.14
N LEU A 57 1.01 -1.11 3.39
CA LEU A 57 -0.34 -1.58 3.72
C LEU A 57 -1.43 -0.63 3.21
N SER A 58 -1.17 0.68 3.15
CA SER A 58 -2.17 1.63 2.65
C SER A 58 -2.31 1.64 1.12
N LEU A 59 -1.36 1.07 0.35
CA LEU A 59 -1.36 1.13 -1.13
C LEU A 59 -2.65 0.59 -1.76
N ALA A 60 -3.11 -0.58 -1.33
CA ALA A 60 -4.30 -1.22 -1.89
C ALA A 60 -5.58 -0.41 -1.60
N TYR A 61 -5.69 0.14 -0.39
CA TYR A 61 -6.79 1.02 -0.02
C TYR A 61 -6.79 2.32 -0.82
N THR A 62 -5.63 2.98 -0.92
CA THR A 62 -5.44 4.24 -1.66
C THR A 62 -5.75 4.08 -3.14
N PHE A 63 -5.38 2.94 -3.73
CA PHE A 63 -5.69 2.63 -5.12
C PHE A 63 -7.21 2.53 -5.34
N ARG A 64 -7.93 1.80 -4.49
CA ARG A 64 -9.39 1.65 -4.59
C ARG A 64 -10.15 2.93 -4.27
N ALA A 65 -9.62 3.79 -3.42
CA ALA A 65 -10.18 5.10 -3.13
C ALA A 65 -10.02 6.11 -4.29
N GLY A 66 -9.46 5.69 -5.43
CA GLY A 66 -9.28 6.56 -6.61
C GLY A 66 -8.19 7.61 -6.44
N ALA A 67 -7.38 7.54 -5.38
CA ALA A 67 -6.33 8.51 -5.11
C ALA A 67 -5.12 8.38 -6.06
N HIS A 68 -4.98 7.27 -6.77
CA HIS A 68 -4.05 7.13 -7.91
C HIS A 68 -4.65 7.76 -9.18
N ILE A 69 -4.88 9.03 -9.09
CA ILE A 69 -5.41 9.91 -10.12
C ILE A 69 -4.36 10.02 -11.20
N ARG A 70 -4.63 9.82 -12.44
CA ARG A 70 -3.89 10.42 -13.55
C ARG A 70 -4.09 9.74 -14.90
N VAL A 71 -4.53 8.50 -14.90
CA VAL A 71 -4.85 7.84 -16.16
C VAL A 71 -6.11 8.47 -16.78
N ASN A 72 -7.09 8.87 -15.97
CA ASN A 72 -8.36 9.44 -16.44
C ASN A 72 -8.19 10.75 -17.25
N LEU A 73 -7.27 11.63 -16.88
CA LEU A 73 -7.03 12.88 -17.60
C LEU A 73 -6.43 12.66 -19.01
N LEU A 74 -5.60 11.62 -19.15
CA LEU A 74 -5.03 11.24 -20.46
C LEU A 74 -6.06 10.50 -21.33
N LEU A 75 -6.91 9.67 -20.68
CA LEU A 75 -7.89 8.85 -21.36
C LEU A 75 -9.10 9.63 -21.88
N HIS A 76 -9.41 10.78 -21.29
CA HIS A 76 -10.58 11.60 -21.67
C HIS A 76 -10.56 12.06 -23.15
N ASN A 77 -9.39 12.11 -23.78
CA ASN A 77 -9.23 12.50 -25.19
C ASN A 77 -9.22 11.30 -26.16
N LEU A 78 -9.38 10.06 -25.67
CA LEU A 78 -9.37 8.87 -26.52
C LEU A 78 -10.79 8.38 -26.83
N SER A 79 -10.94 7.70 -27.99
CA SER A 79 -12.19 7.01 -28.31
C SER A 79 -12.44 5.86 -27.34
N ARG A 80 -13.71 5.54 -27.04
CA ARG A 80 -14.09 4.48 -26.07
C ARG A 80 -13.33 3.15 -26.21
N PRO A 81 -13.10 2.59 -27.44
CA PRO A 81 -12.35 1.35 -27.57
C PRO A 81 -10.86 1.52 -27.24
N GLN A 82 -10.26 2.68 -27.55
CA GLN A 82 -8.85 2.97 -27.23
C GLN A 82 -8.66 3.17 -25.74
N GLN A 83 -9.61 3.83 -25.07
CA GLN A 83 -9.64 3.99 -23.62
C GLN A 83 -9.61 2.64 -22.91
N ARG A 84 -10.51 1.72 -23.29
CA ARG A 84 -10.57 0.37 -22.69
C ARG A 84 -9.27 -0.44 -22.92
N LEU A 85 -8.67 -0.30 -24.09
CA LEU A 85 -7.40 -0.97 -24.39
C LEU A 85 -6.27 -0.41 -23.53
N ALA A 86 -6.19 0.91 -23.38
CA ALA A 86 -5.18 1.56 -22.53
C ALA A 86 -5.36 1.19 -21.05
N GLU A 87 -6.60 1.14 -20.55
CA GLU A 87 -6.90 0.67 -19.18
C GLU A 87 -6.43 -0.76 -18.95
N LEU A 88 -6.74 -1.69 -19.86
CA LEU A 88 -6.31 -3.07 -19.76
C LEU A 88 -4.78 -3.18 -19.76
N TRP A 89 -4.09 -2.42 -20.61
CA TRP A 89 -2.62 -2.38 -20.63
C TRP A 89 -2.04 -1.87 -19.31
N CYS A 90 -2.58 -0.78 -18.77
CA CYS A 90 -2.14 -0.24 -17.49
C CYS A 90 -2.36 -1.24 -16.34
N LEU A 91 -3.51 -1.92 -16.32
CA LEU A 91 -3.82 -2.90 -15.28
C LEU A 91 -2.95 -4.15 -15.36
N ILE A 92 -2.70 -4.67 -16.58
CA ILE A 92 -1.79 -5.82 -16.78
C ILE A 92 -0.36 -5.45 -16.38
N PHE A 93 0.13 -4.31 -16.85
CA PHE A 93 1.49 -3.87 -16.53
C PHE A 93 1.64 -3.59 -15.04
N GLY A 94 0.66 -2.94 -14.42
CA GLY A 94 0.62 -2.69 -12.98
C GLY A 94 0.59 -3.98 -12.18
N ALA A 95 -0.29 -4.92 -12.53
CA ALA A 95 -0.36 -6.23 -11.88
C ALA A 95 0.94 -7.03 -12.03
N GLY A 96 1.54 -7.02 -13.23
CA GLY A 96 2.81 -7.70 -13.49
C GLY A 96 3.97 -7.12 -12.67
N LEU A 97 4.10 -5.79 -12.64
CA LEU A 97 5.13 -5.11 -11.89
C LEU A 97 4.97 -5.33 -10.37
N MET A 98 3.74 -5.17 -9.86
CA MET A 98 3.46 -5.37 -8.43
C MET A 98 3.59 -6.83 -8.02
N GLY A 99 3.20 -7.77 -8.88
CA GLY A 99 3.40 -9.20 -8.67
C GLY A 99 4.89 -9.56 -8.63
N PHE A 100 5.68 -9.00 -9.52
CA PHE A 100 7.14 -9.15 -9.53
C PHE A 100 7.76 -8.64 -8.21
N LEU A 101 7.39 -7.41 -7.79
CA LEU A 101 7.87 -6.85 -6.52
C LEU A 101 7.42 -7.69 -5.32
N THR A 102 6.19 -8.18 -5.32
CA THR A 102 5.66 -9.06 -4.26
C THR A 102 6.49 -10.32 -4.14
N TYR A 103 6.83 -10.97 -5.27
CA TYR A 103 7.62 -12.19 -5.29
C TYR A 103 9.01 -11.97 -4.68
N TYR A 104 9.75 -10.98 -5.17
CA TYR A 104 11.10 -10.72 -4.68
C TYR A 104 11.15 -10.19 -3.24
N THR A 105 10.15 -9.42 -2.83
CA THR A 105 10.06 -8.97 -1.43
C THR A 105 9.72 -10.15 -0.50
N ALA A 106 8.89 -11.10 -0.95
CA ALA A 106 8.60 -12.32 -0.21
C ALA A 106 9.83 -13.21 -0.08
N GLU A 107 10.59 -13.38 -1.17
CA GLU A 107 11.86 -14.13 -1.17
C GLU A 107 12.87 -13.50 -0.19
N MET A 108 13.05 -12.18 -0.25
CA MET A 108 13.92 -11.44 0.67
C MET A 108 13.46 -11.59 2.14
N ALA A 109 12.15 -11.54 2.40
CA ALA A 109 11.61 -11.74 3.74
C ALA A 109 11.86 -13.18 4.24
N TRP A 110 11.75 -14.16 3.36
CA TRP A 110 12.02 -15.56 3.67
C TRP A 110 13.50 -15.79 3.97
N GLU A 111 14.41 -15.26 3.15
CA GLU A 111 15.84 -15.34 3.40
C GLU A 111 16.23 -14.70 4.74
N SER A 112 15.74 -13.49 5.00
CA SER A 112 16.00 -12.80 6.28
C SER A 112 15.43 -13.57 7.48
N PHE A 113 14.34 -14.31 7.30
CA PHE A 113 13.80 -15.20 8.34
C PHE A 113 14.72 -16.41 8.58
N VAL A 114 15.18 -17.06 7.51
CA VAL A 114 16.04 -18.27 7.59
C VAL A 114 17.40 -17.94 8.15
N TYR A 115 18.01 -16.83 7.72
CA TYR A 115 19.36 -16.41 8.19
C TYR A 115 19.33 -15.64 9.52
N GLY A 116 18.13 -15.24 9.99
CA GLY A 116 17.98 -14.48 11.24
C GLY A 116 18.55 -13.08 11.15
N ASP A 117 18.48 -12.46 9.96
CA ASP A 117 19.04 -11.13 9.70
C ASP A 117 18.43 -10.08 10.62
N ARG A 118 19.30 -9.20 11.12
CA ARG A 118 18.91 -8.10 12.01
C ARG A 118 19.27 -6.76 11.40
N ALA A 119 18.44 -5.75 11.64
CA ALA A 119 18.70 -4.39 11.21
C ALA A 119 20.01 -3.87 11.83
N ILE A 120 20.79 -3.16 11.03
CA ILE A 120 21.97 -2.43 11.47
C ILE A 120 21.48 -1.09 12.02
N GLY A 121 21.09 -1.07 13.29
CA GLY A 121 20.56 0.11 13.98
C GLY A 121 20.82 0.01 15.48
N GLN A 122 20.18 0.89 16.23
CA GLN A 122 20.26 0.85 17.70
C GLN A 122 19.38 -0.27 18.29
N LEU A 123 18.33 -0.67 17.56
CA LEU A 123 17.50 -1.82 17.91
C LEU A 123 17.79 -2.98 16.94
N PRO A 124 18.18 -4.17 17.45
CA PRO A 124 18.42 -5.34 16.62
C PRO A 124 17.10 -5.99 16.15
N ILE A 125 16.32 -5.24 15.34
CA ILE A 125 15.02 -5.69 14.84
C ILE A 125 15.26 -6.77 13.77
N LEU A 126 14.46 -7.83 13.81
CA LEU A 126 14.48 -8.87 12.77
C LEU A 126 13.97 -8.31 11.45
N MET A 127 14.79 -8.37 10.40
CA MET A 127 14.52 -7.75 9.10
C MET A 127 13.31 -8.35 8.38
N TRP A 128 12.98 -9.62 8.63
CA TRP A 128 11.80 -10.26 8.04
C TRP A 128 10.48 -9.59 8.44
N ILE A 129 10.43 -8.88 9.59
CA ILE A 129 9.20 -8.21 10.08
C ILE A 129 8.77 -7.06 9.14
N PRO A 130 9.60 -6.02 8.87
CA PRO A 130 9.25 -4.96 7.93
C PRO A 130 9.10 -5.46 6.50
N GLN A 131 9.94 -6.43 6.09
CA GLN A 131 9.85 -7.04 4.76
C GLN A 131 8.55 -7.83 4.59
N GLY A 132 8.10 -8.55 5.61
CA GLY A 132 6.81 -9.25 5.63
C GLY A 132 5.62 -8.28 5.55
N ALA A 133 5.67 -7.16 6.28
CA ALA A 133 4.65 -6.12 6.19
C ALA A 133 4.58 -5.50 4.79
N ALA A 134 5.74 -5.23 4.18
CA ALA A 134 5.82 -4.74 2.80
C ALA A 134 5.28 -5.77 1.80
N THR A 135 5.62 -7.04 1.96
CA THR A 135 5.13 -8.15 1.12
C THR A 135 3.61 -8.27 1.18
N LEU A 136 3.02 -8.21 2.38
CA LEU A 136 1.56 -8.27 2.55
C LEU A 136 0.86 -7.07 1.90
N GLY A 137 1.42 -5.88 2.03
CA GLY A 137 0.90 -4.68 1.38
C GLY A 137 0.97 -4.75 -0.15
N LEU A 138 2.11 -5.20 -0.70
CA LEU A 138 2.29 -5.40 -2.14
C LEU A 138 1.38 -6.51 -2.67
N LEU A 139 1.19 -7.59 -1.93
CA LEU A 139 0.27 -8.66 -2.29
C LEU A 139 -1.17 -8.15 -2.38
N ALA A 140 -1.63 -7.42 -1.35
CA ALA A 140 -2.96 -6.81 -1.36
C ALA A 140 -3.12 -5.85 -2.54
N PHE A 141 -2.08 -5.08 -2.86
CA PHE A 141 -2.08 -4.16 -3.99
C PHE A 141 -2.12 -4.89 -5.34
N THR A 142 -1.34 -5.97 -5.51
CA THR A 142 -1.39 -6.84 -6.69
C THR A 142 -2.78 -7.42 -6.90
N LEU A 143 -3.41 -7.92 -5.82
CA LEU A 143 -4.77 -8.44 -5.86
C LEU A 143 -5.79 -7.37 -6.28
N SER A 144 -5.59 -6.11 -5.88
CA SER A 144 -6.45 -4.99 -6.28
C SER A 144 -6.37 -4.73 -7.79
N PHE A 145 -5.17 -4.76 -8.39
CA PHE A 145 -5.01 -4.65 -9.84
C PHE A 145 -5.68 -5.81 -10.60
N LEU A 146 -5.54 -7.04 -10.09
CA LEU A 146 -6.16 -8.21 -10.71
C LEU A 146 -7.69 -8.19 -10.61
N ASP A 147 -8.25 -7.70 -9.50
CA ASP A 147 -9.71 -7.54 -9.32
C ASP A 147 -10.28 -6.52 -10.30
N ASP A 148 -9.61 -5.36 -10.45
CA ASP A 148 -10.03 -4.34 -11.41
C ASP A 148 -9.83 -4.79 -12.87
N PHE A 149 -8.77 -5.54 -13.17
CA PHE A 149 -8.58 -6.14 -14.47
C PHE A 149 -9.71 -7.11 -14.83
N ALA A 150 -10.10 -7.98 -13.89
CA ALA A 150 -11.22 -8.89 -14.08
C ALA A 150 -12.55 -8.14 -14.27
N ALA A 151 -12.75 -7.03 -13.55
CA ALA A 151 -13.94 -6.18 -13.69
C ALA A 151 -14.02 -5.54 -15.08
N VAL A 152 -12.93 -4.98 -15.59
CA VAL A 152 -12.88 -4.36 -16.92
C VAL A 152 -13.09 -5.39 -18.02
N LEU A 153 -12.57 -6.63 -17.88
CA LEU A 153 -12.85 -7.73 -18.82
C LEU A 153 -14.33 -8.09 -18.87
N GLN A 154 -15.02 -8.08 -17.72
CA GLN A 154 -16.46 -8.35 -17.63
C GLN A 154 -17.33 -7.16 -18.08
N GLY A 155 -16.72 -6.05 -18.51
CA GLY A 155 -17.43 -4.85 -18.95
C GLY A 155 -17.96 -3.99 -17.78
N GLU A 156 -17.53 -4.27 -16.56
CA GLU A 156 -17.80 -3.43 -15.41
C GLU A 156 -16.79 -2.29 -15.32
N ARG A 157 -17.20 -1.17 -14.69
CA ARG A 157 -16.29 -0.07 -14.43
C ARG A 157 -15.31 -0.45 -13.31
N PRO A 158 -14.02 -0.06 -13.43
CA PRO A 158 -13.03 -0.29 -12.38
C PRO A 158 -13.41 0.43 -11.08
N SER A 159 -12.88 -0.03 -9.96
CA SER A 159 -13.27 0.45 -8.62
C SER A 159 -12.90 1.91 -8.38
N TYR A 160 -11.78 2.37 -8.92
CA TYR A 160 -11.33 3.77 -8.80
C TYR A 160 -12.24 4.77 -9.52
N GLU A 161 -12.92 4.36 -10.60
CA GLU A 161 -13.86 5.21 -11.33
C GLU A 161 -15.16 5.40 -10.53
N LYS A 162 -15.63 4.35 -9.87
CA LYS A 162 -16.81 4.39 -8.99
C LYS A 162 -16.58 5.28 -7.77
N ALA A 163 -15.38 5.26 -7.18
CA ALA A 163 -15.03 6.09 -6.03
C ALA A 163 -15.05 7.59 -6.38
N THR A 164 -14.55 7.97 -7.56
CA THR A 164 -14.54 9.36 -8.03
C THR A 164 -15.95 9.92 -8.27
N GLU A 165 -16.90 9.11 -8.78
CA GLU A 165 -18.29 9.52 -8.96
C GLU A 165 -19.02 9.80 -7.63
N ILE A 166 -18.74 9.00 -6.59
CA ILE A 166 -19.35 9.19 -5.25
C ILE A 166 -18.86 10.49 -4.62
N ASP A 167 -17.59 10.84 -4.79
CA ASP A 167 -17.01 12.07 -4.23
C ASP A 167 -17.58 13.32 -4.90
N VAL A 168 -17.85 13.28 -6.19
CA VAL A 168 -18.45 14.41 -6.94
C VAL A 168 -19.93 14.60 -6.56
N GLN A 169 -20.66 13.51 -6.29
CA GLN A 169 -22.07 13.59 -5.87
C GLN A 169 -22.26 14.00 -4.41
N GLY A 170 -21.25 13.79 -3.55
CA GLY A 170 -21.31 14.18 -2.14
C GLY A 170 -20.96 15.66 -1.88
N GLN A 171 -20.46 16.39 -2.88
CA GLN A 171 -20.09 17.80 -2.77
C GLN A 171 -21.10 18.78 -3.38
N GLY A 172 -22.23 18.32 -3.90
CA GLY A 172 -23.32 19.10 -4.46
C GLY A 172 -24.55 19.07 -3.54
#